data_1ef989f3073dec253cedd8bdc5f21e8d
#
_entry.id   1ef989f3073dec253cedd8bdc5f21e8d
#
_cell.length_a   1.000
_cell.length_b   1.000
_cell.length_c   1.000
_cell.angle_alpha   90.00
_cell.angle_beta   90.00
_cell.angle_gamma   90.00
#
_symmetry.space_group_name_H-M   'P 1'
#
loop_
_entity.id
_entity.type
_entity.pdbx_description
1 polymer ?
#
loop_
_entity_poly.entity_id
_entity_poly.type
_entity_poly.pdbx_seq_one_letter_code
_entity_poly.pdbx_strand_id
1 'polypeptide(L)'
;GFRPQVSEQLKAKGHPERFSHGLRITDEVALDCAQEAAGQLRFEIEAAFSQGLPNTPMANATVRVVSGNFLTARPVGIVDGVDFQHSGVVRRVDSVAIRHAIDSGAVVLLSPFGFSPTGEAFNLVMEDVATSIAVALQADKLLFLTELPGIREQPDDPDSGIDTELALADAERLVAALPNPT
;
A
#
# COMPACT_ATOMS: atom_id res chain seq x y z
N GLY A 1 0.22 -4.43 1.56
CA GLY A 1 -0.96 -3.94 2.27
C GLY A 1 -1.33 -4.86 3.42
N PHE A 2 -2.12 -4.39 4.36
CA PHE A 2 -2.52 -5.14 5.56
C PHE A 2 -4.06 -5.13 5.75
N ARG A 3 -4.82 -4.89 4.68
CA ARG A 3 -6.29 -4.84 4.75
C ARG A 3 -6.91 -6.09 5.38
N PRO A 4 -6.48 -7.33 5.03
CA PRO A 4 -7.02 -8.55 5.65
C PRO A 4 -6.77 -8.61 7.15
N GLN A 5 -5.55 -8.28 7.61
CA GLN A 5 -5.18 -8.30 9.02
C GLN A 5 -5.99 -7.29 9.84
N VAL A 6 -6.20 -6.08 9.30
CA VAL A 6 -7.06 -5.07 9.96
C VAL A 6 -8.50 -5.56 10.06
N SER A 7 -9.04 -6.15 8.99
CA SER A 7 -10.39 -6.69 8.99
C SER A 7 -10.58 -7.80 10.02
N GLU A 8 -9.60 -8.70 10.14
CA GLU A 8 -9.60 -9.77 11.14
C GLU A 8 -9.55 -9.23 12.57
N GLN A 9 -8.69 -8.25 12.84
CA GLN A 9 -8.57 -7.62 14.15
C GLN A 9 -9.84 -6.86 14.54
N LEU A 10 -10.42 -6.08 13.62
CA LEU A 10 -11.70 -5.39 13.85
C LEU A 10 -12.82 -6.38 14.18
N LYS A 11 -12.89 -7.47 13.43
CA LYS A 11 -13.86 -8.56 13.69
C LYS A 11 -13.64 -9.18 15.07
N ALA A 12 -12.40 -9.44 15.47
CA ALA A 12 -12.06 -9.97 16.79
C ALA A 12 -12.44 -9.01 17.93
N LYS A 13 -12.31 -7.68 17.69
CA LYS A 13 -12.74 -6.64 18.64
C LYS A 13 -14.26 -6.37 18.60
N GLY A 14 -15.01 -7.02 17.71
CA GLY A 14 -16.45 -6.77 17.52
C GLY A 14 -16.77 -5.39 16.95
N HIS A 15 -15.80 -4.76 16.31
CA HIS A 15 -15.94 -3.43 15.73
C HIS A 15 -16.31 -3.51 14.24
N PRO A 16 -17.35 -2.78 13.77
CA PRO A 16 -17.78 -2.87 12.40
C PRO A 16 -16.80 -2.16 11.47
N GLU A 17 -16.52 -2.77 10.33
CA GLU A 17 -15.82 -2.09 9.24
C GLU A 17 -16.77 -1.15 8.50
N ARG A 18 -16.29 0.04 8.19
CA ARG A 18 -17.04 1.03 7.43
C ARG A 18 -16.25 1.47 6.21
N PHE A 19 -16.93 1.48 5.07
CA PHE A 19 -16.38 1.94 3.80
C PHE A 19 -17.31 2.96 3.16
N SER A 20 -16.74 3.91 2.45
CA SER A 20 -17.44 4.82 1.57
C SER A 20 -16.55 5.15 0.39
N HIS A 21 -17.10 5.21 -0.84
CA HIS A 21 -16.33 5.44 -2.06
C HIS A 21 -15.10 4.51 -2.21
N GLY A 22 -15.22 3.24 -1.83
CA GLY A 22 -14.13 2.28 -1.88
C GLY A 22 -13.02 2.48 -0.81
N LEU A 23 -13.08 3.57 -0.04
CA LEU A 23 -12.12 3.87 1.01
C LEU A 23 -12.66 3.43 2.38
N ARG A 24 -11.78 2.91 3.24
CA ARG A 24 -12.12 2.63 4.63
C ARG A 24 -12.30 3.96 5.38
N ILE A 25 -13.34 4.06 6.18
CA ILE A 25 -13.46 5.11 7.19
C ILE A 25 -12.64 4.64 8.39
N THR A 26 -11.54 5.31 8.66
CA THR A 26 -10.59 4.90 9.70
C THR A 26 -10.86 5.70 10.97
N ASP A 27 -11.70 5.17 11.86
CA ASP A 27 -11.86 5.72 13.21
C ASP A 27 -10.68 5.31 14.12
N GLU A 28 -10.69 5.75 15.37
CA GLU A 28 -9.59 5.47 16.30
C GLU A 28 -9.31 3.98 16.46
N VAL A 29 -10.36 3.15 16.59
CA VAL A 29 -10.22 1.70 16.73
C VAL A 29 -9.63 1.06 15.48
N ALA A 30 -10.07 1.51 14.30
CA ALA A 30 -9.54 1.04 13.03
C ALA A 30 -8.09 1.51 12.82
N LEU A 31 -7.74 2.71 13.27
CA LEU A 31 -6.37 3.22 13.23
C LEU A 31 -5.44 2.37 14.10
N ASP A 32 -5.83 2.05 15.33
CA ASP A 32 -5.07 1.18 16.22
C ASP A 32 -4.84 -0.20 15.59
N CYS A 33 -5.90 -0.83 15.07
CA CYS A 33 -5.78 -2.11 14.38
C CYS A 33 -4.83 -2.03 13.16
N ALA A 34 -4.87 -0.94 12.42
CA ALA A 34 -4.01 -0.75 11.26
C ALA A 34 -2.54 -0.56 11.68
N GLN A 35 -2.27 0.15 12.78
CA GLN A 35 -0.92 0.32 13.32
C GLN A 35 -0.36 -0.99 13.87
N GLU A 36 -1.18 -1.76 14.61
CA GLU A 36 -0.83 -3.10 15.12
C GLU A 36 -0.48 -4.05 13.95
N ALA A 37 -1.34 -4.11 12.92
CA ALA A 37 -1.11 -4.94 11.73
C ALA A 37 0.15 -4.53 10.96
N ALA A 38 0.39 -3.24 10.79
CA ALA A 38 1.59 -2.73 10.14
C ALA A 38 2.86 -3.09 10.91
N GLY A 39 2.82 -2.98 12.24
CA GLY A 39 3.92 -3.35 13.12
C GLY A 39 4.25 -4.85 13.04
N GLN A 40 3.23 -5.69 13.11
CA GLN A 40 3.39 -7.14 13.01
C GLN A 40 3.99 -7.54 11.65
N LEU A 41 3.40 -7.10 10.55
CA LEU A 41 3.91 -7.41 9.19
C LEU A 41 5.35 -6.92 8.98
N ARG A 42 5.69 -5.77 9.54
CA ARG A 42 7.06 -5.26 9.49
C ARG A 42 8.03 -6.25 10.11
N PHE A 43 7.77 -6.75 11.30
CA PHE A 43 8.63 -7.73 11.96
C PHE A 43 8.69 -9.05 11.22
N GLU A 44 7.59 -9.52 10.66
CA GLU A 44 7.55 -10.74 9.85
C GLU A 44 8.43 -10.60 8.60
N ILE A 45 8.36 -9.46 7.90
CA ILE A 45 9.16 -9.16 6.72
C ILE A 45 10.64 -9.02 7.09
N GLU A 46 10.97 -8.28 8.16
CA GLU A 46 12.34 -8.14 8.65
C GLU A 46 12.94 -9.52 9.03
N ALA A 47 12.15 -10.38 9.68
CA ALA A 47 12.57 -11.74 10.00
C ALA A 47 12.83 -12.58 8.75
N ALA A 48 11.96 -12.48 7.73
CA ALA A 48 12.13 -13.19 6.46
C ALA A 48 13.42 -12.76 5.73
N PHE A 49 13.72 -11.45 5.70
CA PHE A 49 14.97 -10.94 5.12
C PHE A 49 16.22 -11.23 5.96
N SER A 50 16.05 -11.51 7.25
CA SER A 50 17.15 -11.92 8.15
C SER A 50 17.54 -13.38 7.97
N GLN A 51 16.68 -14.19 7.35
CA GLN A 51 17.01 -15.57 6.99
C GLN A 51 17.82 -15.56 5.70
N GLY A 52 19.01 -16.16 5.71
CA GLY A 52 19.68 -16.49 4.46
C GLY A 52 18.82 -17.47 3.65
N LEU A 53 19.07 -17.57 2.36
CA LEU A 53 18.45 -18.57 1.50
C LEU A 53 19.36 -19.81 1.43
N PRO A 54 19.26 -20.77 2.39
CA PRO A 54 20.15 -21.92 2.45
C PRO A 54 20.09 -22.72 1.13
N ASN A 55 21.25 -23.27 0.74
CA ASN A 55 21.40 -24.02 -0.50
C ASN A 55 21.21 -23.20 -1.80
N THR A 56 21.36 -21.89 -1.73
CA THR A 56 21.35 -20.99 -2.90
C THR A 56 22.63 -20.13 -2.89
N PRO A 57 22.99 -19.48 -4.01
CA PRO A 57 24.06 -18.48 -4.02
C PRO A 57 23.84 -17.32 -3.04
N MET A 58 22.61 -17.12 -2.56
CA MET A 58 22.22 -16.11 -1.61
C MET A 58 22.31 -16.57 -0.14
N ALA A 59 22.88 -17.74 0.15
CA ALA A 59 22.92 -18.31 1.50
C ALA A 59 23.59 -17.40 2.54
N ASN A 60 24.51 -16.53 2.10
CA ASN A 60 25.22 -15.58 2.97
C ASN A 60 24.88 -14.13 2.65
N ALA A 61 23.85 -13.88 1.85
CA ALA A 61 23.42 -12.52 1.56
C ALA A 61 22.79 -11.90 2.80
N THR A 62 23.29 -10.74 3.18
CA THR A 62 22.69 -9.92 4.24
C THR A 62 21.87 -8.82 3.59
N VAL A 63 20.55 -8.89 3.72
CA VAL A 63 19.64 -7.86 3.24
C VAL A 63 19.19 -7.03 4.43
N ARG A 64 19.53 -5.75 4.42
CA ARG A 64 19.06 -4.81 5.44
C ARG A 64 17.72 -4.23 5.03
N VAL A 65 16.75 -4.25 5.94
CA VAL A 65 15.45 -3.61 5.76
C VAL A 65 15.41 -2.34 6.60
N VAL A 66 14.96 -1.25 5.99
CA VAL A 66 14.82 0.06 6.65
C VAL A 66 13.38 0.52 6.51
N SER A 67 12.77 0.90 7.61
CA SER A 67 11.45 1.55 7.66
C SER A 67 11.57 2.94 8.29
N GLY A 68 10.66 3.85 7.96
CA GLY A 68 10.69 5.20 8.53
C GLY A 68 9.49 6.05 8.12
N ASN A 69 9.49 7.28 8.60
CA ASN A 69 8.46 8.29 8.34
C ASN A 69 8.69 9.06 7.02
N PHE A 70 8.88 8.34 5.95
CA PHE A 70 9.19 8.91 4.62
C PHE A 70 8.00 9.58 3.93
N LEU A 71 6.78 9.39 4.46
CA LEU A 71 5.54 9.90 3.88
C LEU A 71 4.92 10.97 4.77
N THR A 72 4.71 12.15 4.22
CA THR A 72 3.83 13.15 4.81
C THR A 72 2.44 12.95 4.24
N ALA A 73 1.44 12.88 5.12
CA ALA A 73 0.04 12.71 4.76
C ALA A 73 -0.80 13.93 5.12
N ARG A 74 -2.00 13.98 4.58
CA ARG A 74 -3.09 14.86 4.99
C ARG A 74 -4.38 14.04 5.05
N PRO A 75 -5.36 14.45 5.87
CA PRO A 75 -6.66 13.76 5.91
C PRO A 75 -7.36 13.82 4.55
N VAL A 76 -8.17 12.79 4.26
CA VAL A 76 -9.18 12.84 3.18
C VAL A 76 -10.19 13.94 3.52
N GLY A 77 -10.57 14.04 4.77
CA GLY A 77 -11.57 15.00 5.24
C GLY A 77 -13.00 14.48 5.05
N ILE A 78 -13.91 15.42 4.81
CA ILE A 78 -15.33 15.12 4.58
C ILE A 78 -15.61 15.13 3.07
N VAL A 79 -16.11 14.01 2.55
CA VAL A 79 -16.52 13.84 1.15
C VAL A 79 -17.96 13.39 1.12
N ASP A 80 -18.82 14.09 0.38
CA ASP A 80 -20.25 13.81 0.26
C ASP A 80 -20.98 13.64 1.62
N GLY A 81 -20.56 14.43 2.61
CA GLY A 81 -21.11 14.40 3.98
C GLY A 81 -20.57 13.26 4.86
N VAL A 82 -19.65 12.45 4.37
CA VAL A 82 -18.99 11.38 5.13
C VAL A 82 -17.62 11.85 5.62
N ASP A 83 -17.40 11.83 6.92
CA ASP A 83 -16.09 12.09 7.53
C ASP A 83 -15.23 10.84 7.52
N PHE A 84 -14.09 10.89 6.83
CA PHE A 84 -13.14 9.80 6.71
C PHE A 84 -12.16 9.69 7.89
N GLN A 85 -12.20 10.62 8.82
CA GLN A 85 -11.42 10.66 10.06
C GLN A 85 -9.91 10.49 9.79
N HIS A 86 -9.29 9.38 10.25
CA HIS A 86 -7.87 9.09 10.08
C HIS A 86 -7.51 8.42 8.74
N SER A 87 -8.42 8.38 7.77
CA SER A 87 -8.05 8.02 6.40
C SER A 87 -7.41 9.22 5.73
N GLY A 88 -6.29 8.99 5.05
CA GLY A 88 -5.50 10.05 4.48
C GLY A 88 -5.10 9.80 3.05
N VAL A 89 -4.46 10.81 2.48
CA VAL A 89 -3.82 10.75 1.16
C VAL A 89 -2.37 11.22 1.28
N VAL A 90 -1.53 10.71 0.40
CA VAL A 90 -0.12 11.13 0.33
C VAL A 90 -0.05 12.61 -0.03
N ARG A 91 0.64 13.38 0.80
CA ARG A 91 0.93 14.80 0.52
C ARG A 91 2.32 15.00 -0.06
N ARG A 92 3.30 14.27 0.47
CA ARG A 92 4.69 14.37 0.04
C ARG A 92 5.44 13.07 0.35
N VAL A 93 6.31 12.69 -0.57
CA VAL A 93 7.29 11.62 -0.40
C VAL A 93 8.66 12.25 -0.15
N ASP A 94 9.36 11.81 0.88
CA ASP A 94 10.78 12.16 1.09
C ASP A 94 11.68 11.27 0.22
N SER A 95 11.72 11.59 -1.06
CA SER A 95 12.50 10.83 -2.04
C SER A 95 14.01 10.88 -1.77
N VAL A 96 14.49 11.94 -1.13
CA VAL A 96 15.92 12.08 -0.80
C VAL A 96 16.30 11.08 0.28
N ALA A 97 15.54 10.99 1.36
CA ALA A 97 15.80 10.03 2.43
C ALA A 97 15.64 8.58 1.95
N ILE A 98 14.63 8.31 1.10
CA ILE A 98 14.44 6.97 0.52
C ILE A 98 15.63 6.60 -0.37
N ARG A 99 16.07 7.48 -1.28
CA ARG A 99 17.25 7.24 -2.14
C ARG A 99 18.50 6.97 -1.31
N HIS A 100 18.74 7.75 -0.27
CA HIS A 100 19.89 7.55 0.61
C HIS A 100 19.88 6.15 1.25
N ALA A 101 18.73 5.65 1.68
CA ALA A 101 18.60 4.30 2.21
C ALA A 101 18.86 3.23 1.12
N ILE A 102 18.32 3.42 -0.09
CA ILE A 102 18.55 2.53 -1.23
C ILE A 102 20.03 2.51 -1.64
N ASP A 103 20.67 3.68 -1.72
CA ASP A 103 22.09 3.81 -2.09
C ASP A 103 23.01 3.15 -1.06
N SER A 104 22.58 3.02 0.19
CA SER A 104 23.29 2.23 1.21
C SER A 104 23.13 0.70 1.05
N GLY A 105 22.41 0.24 0.03
CA GLY A 105 22.13 -1.15 -0.25
C GLY A 105 20.98 -1.74 0.58
N ALA A 106 20.13 -0.90 1.19
CA ALA A 106 18.99 -1.35 1.95
C ALA A 106 17.72 -1.51 1.09
N VAL A 107 16.86 -2.42 1.49
CA VAL A 107 15.46 -2.47 1.05
C VAL A 107 14.65 -1.51 1.91
N VAL A 108 13.95 -0.58 1.30
CA VAL A 108 13.08 0.36 2.02
C VAL A 108 11.67 -0.24 2.10
N LEU A 109 11.27 -0.60 3.31
CA LEU A 109 9.94 -1.15 3.60
C LEU A 109 9.02 -0.03 4.10
N LEU A 110 7.94 0.21 3.38
CA LEU A 110 6.96 1.24 3.69
C LEU A 110 5.59 0.62 3.93
N SER A 111 5.02 0.92 5.08
CA SER A 111 3.61 0.66 5.34
C SER A 111 2.75 1.76 4.70
N PRO A 112 1.48 1.49 4.34
CA PRO A 112 0.56 2.52 3.86
C PRO A 112 0.09 3.43 5.01
N PHE A 113 1.05 4.08 5.66
CA PHE A 113 0.88 5.10 6.68
C PHE A 113 1.66 6.36 6.30
N GLY A 114 1.07 7.50 6.64
CA GLY A 114 1.75 8.78 6.59
C GLY A 114 1.44 9.60 7.82
N PHE A 115 2.26 10.61 8.06
CA PHE A 115 2.11 11.47 9.22
C PHE A 115 1.88 12.91 8.80
N SER A 116 1.01 13.63 9.52
CA SER A 116 0.91 15.08 9.37
C SER A 116 2.17 15.75 9.94
N PRO A 117 2.41 17.03 9.63
CA PRO A 117 3.48 17.81 10.28
C PRO A 117 3.31 17.94 11.80
N THR A 118 2.10 17.70 12.32
CA THR A 118 1.78 17.70 13.75
C THR A 118 1.93 16.32 14.40
N GLY A 119 2.33 15.29 13.64
CA GLY A 119 2.58 13.95 14.13
C GLY A 119 1.36 13.03 14.16
N GLU A 120 0.23 13.47 13.61
CA GLU A 120 -0.98 12.66 13.49
C GLU A 120 -0.81 11.59 12.41
N ALA A 121 -1.18 10.35 12.71
CA ALA A 121 -1.08 9.22 11.80
C ALA A 121 -2.33 9.10 10.93
N PHE A 122 -2.12 8.76 9.65
CA PHE A 122 -3.18 8.50 8.69
C PHE A 122 -2.97 7.17 7.98
N ASN A 123 -4.05 6.39 7.89
CA ASN A 123 -4.12 5.19 7.09
C ASN A 123 -4.31 5.57 5.62
N LEU A 124 -3.43 5.11 4.76
CA LEU A 124 -3.38 5.46 3.33
C LEU A 124 -3.78 4.26 2.47
N VAL A 125 -4.13 4.52 1.22
CA VAL A 125 -4.32 3.47 0.21
C VAL A 125 -2.95 3.00 -0.28
N MET A 126 -2.70 1.69 -0.23
CA MET A 126 -1.41 1.10 -0.57
C MET A 126 -1.01 1.40 -2.02
N GLU A 127 -1.95 1.33 -2.94
CA GLU A 127 -1.76 1.60 -4.35
C GLU A 127 -1.33 3.06 -4.60
N ASP A 128 -1.96 4.01 -3.90
CA ASP A 128 -1.61 5.43 -3.97
C ASP A 128 -0.21 5.70 -3.40
N VAL A 129 0.12 5.04 -2.31
CA VAL A 129 1.46 5.11 -1.72
C VAL A 129 2.50 4.58 -2.69
N ALA A 130 2.28 3.39 -3.25
CA ALA A 130 3.21 2.76 -4.18
C ALA A 130 3.41 3.61 -5.45
N THR A 131 2.33 4.13 -6.02
CA THR A 131 2.37 5.00 -7.18
C THR A 131 3.09 6.32 -6.88
N SER A 132 2.75 6.97 -5.75
CA SER A 132 3.40 8.23 -5.34
C SER A 132 4.90 8.07 -5.15
N ILE A 133 5.34 6.95 -4.59
CA ILE A 133 6.76 6.64 -4.39
C ILE A 133 7.44 6.36 -5.71
N ALA A 134 6.83 5.54 -6.59
CA ALA A 134 7.38 5.23 -7.89
C ALA A 134 7.61 6.49 -8.73
N VAL A 135 6.64 7.40 -8.74
CA VAL A 135 6.76 8.70 -9.42
C VAL A 135 7.84 9.57 -8.80
N ALA A 136 7.86 9.69 -7.46
CA ALA A 136 8.84 10.54 -6.76
C ALA A 136 10.28 10.05 -6.91
N LEU A 137 10.46 8.73 -7.03
CA LEU A 137 11.77 8.10 -7.27
C LEU A 137 12.11 7.99 -8.76
N GLN A 138 11.18 8.29 -9.66
CA GLN A 138 11.33 7.99 -11.09
C GLN A 138 11.72 6.53 -11.33
N ALA A 139 10.98 5.62 -10.70
CA ALA A 139 11.27 4.20 -10.75
C ALA A 139 11.09 3.65 -12.17
N ASP A 140 11.99 2.79 -12.60
CA ASP A 140 11.91 2.15 -13.93
C ASP A 140 10.71 1.20 -14.02
N LYS A 141 10.30 0.61 -12.89
CA LYS A 141 9.18 -0.33 -12.81
C LYS A 141 8.44 -0.20 -11.48
N LEU A 142 7.13 -0.36 -11.54
CA LEU A 142 6.25 -0.56 -10.40
C LEU A 142 5.59 -1.94 -10.55
N LEU A 143 5.72 -2.79 -9.53
CA LEU A 143 5.16 -4.14 -9.53
C LEU A 143 4.11 -4.24 -8.44
N PHE A 144 2.89 -4.61 -8.82
CA PHE A 144 1.85 -5.00 -7.88
C PHE A 144 1.78 -6.52 -7.80
N LEU A 145 2.02 -7.07 -6.60
CA LEU A 145 1.83 -8.49 -6.33
C LEU A 145 0.41 -8.70 -5.82
N THR A 146 -0.36 -9.48 -6.53
CA THR A 146 -1.78 -9.72 -6.26
C THR A 146 -2.10 -11.20 -6.46
N GLU A 147 -3.17 -11.67 -5.84
CA GLU A 147 -3.69 -13.02 -6.04
C GLU A 147 -4.46 -13.17 -7.37
N LEU A 148 -4.79 -12.05 -8.02
CA LEU A 148 -5.44 -12.06 -9.31
C LEU A 148 -4.46 -12.43 -10.41
N PRO A 149 -4.86 -13.22 -11.41
CA PRO A 149 -3.98 -13.67 -12.48
C PRO A 149 -3.53 -12.53 -13.41
N GLY A 150 -4.22 -11.40 -13.42
CA GLY A 150 -3.92 -10.24 -14.25
C GLY A 150 -5.16 -9.42 -14.59
N ILE A 151 -5.01 -8.51 -15.52
CA ILE A 151 -6.10 -7.72 -16.06
C ILE A 151 -6.80 -8.56 -17.14
N ARG A 152 -8.12 -8.70 -17.06
CA ARG A 152 -8.91 -9.44 -18.04
C ARG A 152 -9.16 -8.61 -19.27
N GLU A 153 -9.15 -9.24 -20.44
CA GLU A 153 -9.53 -8.61 -21.73
C GLU A 153 -10.97 -8.10 -21.69
N GLN A 154 -11.85 -8.84 -21.00
CA GLN A 154 -13.24 -8.46 -20.75
C GLN A 154 -13.50 -8.53 -19.24
N PRO A 155 -13.63 -7.39 -18.55
CA PRO A 155 -13.76 -7.36 -17.09
C PRO A 155 -14.94 -8.16 -16.53
N ASP A 156 -16.04 -8.22 -17.28
CA ASP A 156 -17.28 -8.88 -16.87
C ASP A 156 -17.33 -10.39 -17.21
N ASP A 157 -16.36 -10.90 -17.98
CA ASP A 157 -16.27 -12.31 -18.36
C ASP A 157 -15.17 -13.02 -17.56
N PRO A 158 -15.55 -13.90 -16.60
CA PRO A 158 -14.59 -14.66 -15.79
C PRO A 158 -13.71 -15.62 -16.63
N ASP A 159 -14.14 -15.99 -17.81
CA ASP A 159 -13.44 -16.91 -18.71
C ASP A 159 -12.65 -16.20 -19.83
N SER A 160 -12.69 -14.85 -19.85
CA SER A 160 -11.90 -14.07 -20.83
C SER A 160 -10.41 -14.23 -20.60
N GLY A 161 -9.63 -14.02 -21.66
CA GLY A 161 -8.16 -14.00 -21.62
C GLY A 161 -7.61 -12.96 -20.65
N ILE A 162 -6.33 -13.11 -20.33
CA ILE A 162 -5.57 -12.15 -19.53
C ILE A 162 -4.69 -11.32 -20.46
N ASP A 163 -4.80 -10.01 -20.37
CA ASP A 163 -3.89 -9.10 -21.05
C ASP A 163 -2.49 -9.24 -20.45
N THR A 164 -1.56 -9.68 -21.26
CA THR A 164 -0.14 -9.84 -20.86
C THR A 164 0.65 -8.55 -21.04
N GLU A 165 0.15 -7.66 -21.89
CA GLU A 165 0.75 -6.35 -22.18
C GLU A 165 -0.36 -5.37 -22.58
N LEU A 166 -0.44 -4.24 -21.90
CA LEU A 166 -1.46 -3.24 -22.12
C LEU A 166 -0.79 -1.86 -22.27
N ALA A 167 -1.01 -1.21 -23.42
CA ALA A 167 -0.54 0.15 -23.60
C ALA A 167 -1.34 1.12 -22.70
N LEU A 168 -0.74 2.23 -22.30
CA LEU A 168 -1.39 3.23 -21.43
C LEU A 168 -2.76 3.68 -21.96
N ALA A 169 -2.84 3.98 -23.27
CA ALA A 169 -4.09 4.40 -23.91
C ALA A 169 -5.20 3.33 -23.86
N ASP A 170 -4.81 2.05 -23.87
CA ASP A 170 -5.75 0.93 -23.77
C ASP A 170 -6.22 0.76 -22.32
N ALA A 171 -5.29 0.91 -21.36
CA ALA A 171 -5.61 0.91 -19.94
C ALA A 171 -6.58 2.06 -19.57
N GLU A 172 -6.35 3.27 -20.07
CA GLU A 172 -7.25 4.41 -19.87
C GLU A 172 -8.65 4.14 -20.44
N ARG A 173 -8.75 3.50 -21.62
CA ARG A 173 -10.05 3.11 -22.19
C ARG A 173 -10.77 2.05 -21.37
N LEU A 174 -10.04 1.05 -20.86
CA LEU A 174 -10.61 0.02 -19.98
C LEU A 174 -11.15 0.65 -18.69
N VAL A 175 -10.36 1.50 -18.04
CA VAL A 175 -10.78 2.19 -16.80
C VAL A 175 -12.02 3.06 -17.05
N ALA A 176 -12.08 3.78 -18.19
CA ALA A 176 -13.23 4.61 -18.54
C ALA A 176 -14.51 3.79 -18.84
N ALA A 177 -14.36 2.54 -19.23
CA ALA A 177 -15.48 1.63 -19.51
C ALA A 177 -16.01 0.91 -18.25
N LEU A 178 -15.28 0.93 -17.14
CA LEU A 178 -15.73 0.31 -15.89
C LEU A 178 -16.90 1.12 -15.28
N PRO A 179 -17.97 0.44 -14.84
CA PRO A 179 -19.07 1.11 -14.16
C PRO A 179 -18.56 1.63 -12.79
N ASN A 180 -18.43 2.95 -12.67
CA ASN A 180 -17.93 3.66 -11.49
C ASN A 180 -16.60 3.07 -10.97
N PRO A 181 -15.45 3.55 -11.43
CA PRO A 181 -14.20 3.28 -10.73
C PRO A 181 -14.25 3.98 -9.37
N THR A 182 -14.65 3.25 -8.34
CA THR A 182 -14.65 3.70 -6.94
C THR A 182 -13.29 3.44 -6.32
#